data_9fece216639fadb42017ecef34d9416e
#
_entry.id   9fece216639fadb42017ecef34d9416e
#
_cell.length_a   1.000
_cell.length_b   1.000
_cell.length_c   1.000
_cell.angle_alpha   90.00
_cell.angle_beta   90.00
_cell.angle_gamma   90.00
#
_symmetry.space_group_name_H-M   'P 1'
#
loop_
_entity.id
_entity.type
_entity.pdbx_description
1 polymer ?
#
loop_
_entity_poly.entity_id
_entity_poly.type
_entity_poly.pdbx_seq_one_letter_code
_entity_poly.pdbx_strand_id
1 'polypeptide(L)'
;MTSGSKKRKFSFIDLFSGAGGFSLGFTQAGFEDRLAIEIDDSAAQTYKLNFPNSEVWKRDICSIHSLEILEEASDEIDVVLASPPCEPFTAANPRRKKTPFERFYEDPQGALIFHVSRIVGDLSPKFFVIENVVPLADSDGREIIKEEFRRIGYNKIHFNFISCEKYGCPSYRNRLFISNVHLDVVPQKKKKVEEVLLDLPSPSYPNNIPNHFRIPFPKQVKNEGIGIRKGHADVYFKGSSRENRNWTKLNEKELAPTIMGKSRFIHPLENRPLSVREQARLMSFP
;
A
#
# COMPACT_ATOMS: atom_id res chain seq x y z
N MET A 1 -11.73 -42.91 17.31
CA MET A 1 -11.71 -41.45 17.34
C MET A 1 -10.51 -40.98 16.50
N THR A 2 -10.77 -40.66 15.22
CA THR A 2 -9.71 -40.16 14.33
C THR A 2 -9.44 -38.72 14.67
N SER A 3 -8.30 -38.44 15.27
CA SER A 3 -7.79 -37.09 15.44
C SER A 3 -7.50 -36.51 14.08
N GLY A 4 -8.44 -35.74 13.54
CA GLY A 4 -8.20 -34.96 12.34
C GLY A 4 -7.02 -34.03 12.61
N SER A 5 -5.87 -34.27 11.99
CA SER A 5 -4.75 -33.35 12.03
C SER A 5 -5.23 -32.03 11.44
N LYS A 6 -5.36 -30.99 12.29
CA LYS A 6 -5.58 -29.64 11.79
C LYS A 6 -4.44 -29.32 10.81
N LYS A 7 -4.75 -29.17 9.52
CA LYS A 7 -3.76 -28.72 8.54
C LYS A 7 -3.12 -27.43 9.07
N ARG A 8 -1.79 -27.40 9.18
CA ARG A 8 -1.04 -26.19 9.52
C ARG A 8 -1.43 -25.07 8.55
N LYS A 9 -1.75 -23.91 9.05
CA LYS A 9 -1.92 -22.72 8.24
C LYS A 9 -0.55 -22.22 7.78
N PHE A 10 -0.47 -21.70 6.58
CA PHE A 10 0.72 -20.98 6.13
C PHE A 10 0.85 -19.68 6.91
N SER A 11 2.06 -19.37 7.33
CA SER A 11 2.40 -18.19 8.10
C SER A 11 3.07 -17.13 7.22
N PHE A 12 2.93 -15.86 7.61
CA PHE A 12 3.65 -14.77 6.97
C PHE A 12 4.20 -13.77 7.99
N ILE A 13 5.21 -13.03 7.53
CA ILE A 13 5.69 -11.79 8.15
C ILE A 13 5.53 -10.64 7.15
N ASP A 14 5.32 -9.42 7.66
CA ASP A 14 5.13 -8.20 6.84
C ASP A 14 6.20 -7.15 7.16
N LEU A 15 7.08 -6.91 6.22
CA LEU A 15 8.15 -5.92 6.30
C LEU A 15 7.67 -4.57 5.72
N PHE A 16 7.85 -3.49 6.47
CA PHE A 16 7.27 -2.17 6.14
C PHE A 16 5.75 -2.22 6.13
N SER A 17 5.19 -2.81 7.16
CA SER A 17 3.79 -3.25 7.19
C SER A 17 2.76 -2.11 7.14
N GLY A 18 3.16 -0.87 7.48
CA GLY A 18 2.25 0.25 7.59
C GLY A 18 1.09 -0.06 8.55
N ALA A 19 -0.13 0.26 8.17
CA ALA A 19 -1.34 -0.04 8.93
C ALA A 19 -1.91 -1.45 8.68
N GLY A 20 -1.19 -2.32 7.91
CA GLY A 20 -1.57 -3.71 7.67
C GLY A 20 -2.43 -3.96 6.44
N GLY A 21 -2.38 -3.07 5.44
CA GLY A 21 -3.20 -3.26 4.22
C GLY A 21 -2.84 -4.52 3.43
N PHE A 22 -1.55 -4.86 3.34
CA PHE A 22 -1.07 -6.06 2.66
C PHE A 22 -1.40 -7.31 3.49
N SER A 23 -1.11 -7.25 4.79
CA SER A 23 -1.44 -8.29 5.76
C SER A 23 -2.93 -8.64 5.80
N LEU A 24 -3.82 -7.63 5.66
CA LEU A 24 -5.26 -7.86 5.61
C LEU A 24 -5.64 -8.81 4.45
N GLY A 25 -5.06 -8.59 3.27
CA GLY A 25 -5.32 -9.47 2.12
C GLY A 25 -4.89 -10.91 2.37
N PHE A 26 -3.71 -11.14 2.95
CA PHE A 26 -3.22 -12.47 3.28
C PHE A 26 -4.03 -13.14 4.40
N THR A 27 -4.40 -12.38 5.44
CA THR A 27 -5.24 -12.88 6.53
C THR A 27 -6.63 -13.29 6.02
N GLN A 28 -7.23 -12.51 5.12
CA GLN A 28 -8.49 -12.86 4.45
C GLN A 28 -8.36 -14.13 3.57
N ALA A 29 -7.19 -14.38 3.02
CA ALA A 29 -6.88 -15.61 2.28
C ALA A 29 -6.58 -16.81 3.21
N GLY A 30 -6.61 -16.63 4.54
CA GLY A 30 -6.46 -17.70 5.52
C GLY A 30 -5.04 -17.93 6.00
N PHE A 31 -4.08 -17.05 5.65
CA PHE A 31 -2.72 -17.08 6.18
C PHE A 31 -2.68 -16.56 7.62
N GLU A 32 -1.69 -17.00 8.38
CA GLU A 32 -1.48 -16.59 9.76
C GLU A 32 -0.39 -15.51 9.85
N ASP A 33 -0.75 -14.37 10.40
CA ASP A 33 0.14 -13.26 10.65
C ASP A 33 0.98 -13.52 11.90
N ARG A 34 2.31 -13.56 11.75
CA ARG A 34 3.24 -13.83 12.86
C ARG A 34 3.92 -12.57 13.36
N LEU A 35 4.41 -11.74 12.43
CA LEU A 35 5.22 -10.59 12.78
C LEU A 35 5.05 -9.49 11.74
N ALA A 36 4.86 -8.27 12.21
CA ALA A 36 4.92 -7.06 11.41
C ALA A 36 6.08 -6.17 11.87
N ILE A 37 6.77 -5.57 10.91
CA ILE A 37 7.88 -4.64 11.19
C ILE A 37 7.55 -3.30 10.56
N GLU A 38 7.48 -2.25 11.39
CA GLU A 38 7.15 -0.89 10.97
C GLU A 38 7.93 0.13 11.82
N ILE A 39 8.45 1.17 11.20
CA ILE A 39 9.22 2.21 11.90
C ILE A 39 8.34 3.36 12.40
N ASP A 40 7.24 3.66 11.70
CA ASP A 40 6.31 4.73 12.07
C ASP A 40 5.42 4.30 13.24
N ASP A 41 5.43 5.09 14.29
CA ASP A 41 4.69 4.79 15.52
C ASP A 41 3.18 4.70 15.30
N SER A 42 2.61 5.63 14.55
CA SER A 42 1.16 5.66 14.34
C SER A 42 0.68 4.53 13.43
N ALA A 43 1.49 4.15 12.46
CA ALA A 43 1.23 3.01 11.60
C ALA A 43 1.33 1.68 12.39
N ALA A 44 2.38 1.49 13.18
CA ALA A 44 2.56 0.32 14.03
C ALA A 44 1.41 0.16 15.06
N GLN A 45 1.00 1.25 15.72
CA GLN A 45 -0.16 1.23 16.61
C GLN A 45 -1.46 0.86 15.87
N THR A 46 -1.66 1.41 14.67
CA THR A 46 -2.83 1.07 13.84
C THR A 46 -2.79 -0.39 13.42
N TYR A 47 -1.61 -0.91 13.05
CA TYR A 47 -1.44 -2.33 12.77
C TYR A 47 -1.85 -3.19 13.96
N LYS A 48 -1.34 -2.90 15.15
CA LYS A 48 -1.65 -3.66 16.38
C LYS A 48 -3.15 -3.65 16.73
N LEU A 49 -3.85 -2.55 16.44
CA LEU A 49 -5.31 -2.48 16.59
C LEU A 49 -6.04 -3.37 15.58
N ASN A 50 -5.56 -3.44 14.35
CA ASN A 50 -6.16 -4.25 13.29
C ASN A 50 -5.85 -5.74 13.44
N PHE A 51 -4.68 -6.07 13.98
CA PHE A 51 -4.15 -7.44 14.13
C PHE A 51 -3.71 -7.68 15.60
N PRO A 52 -4.65 -7.78 16.54
CA PRO A 52 -4.32 -7.85 17.98
C PRO A 52 -3.50 -9.08 18.38
N ASN A 53 -3.55 -10.14 17.59
CA ASN A 53 -2.83 -11.39 17.84
C ASN A 53 -1.43 -11.44 17.20
N SER A 54 -1.08 -10.47 16.36
CA SER A 54 0.22 -10.42 15.69
C SER A 54 1.25 -9.72 16.57
N GLU A 55 2.51 -10.16 16.51
CA GLU A 55 3.61 -9.40 17.06
C GLU A 55 3.91 -8.21 16.16
N VAL A 56 4.20 -7.04 16.74
CA VAL A 56 4.50 -5.82 15.99
C VAL A 56 5.77 -5.18 16.52
N TRP A 57 6.80 -5.19 15.71
CA TRP A 57 8.07 -4.54 16.04
C TRP A 57 8.12 -3.13 15.46
N LYS A 58 8.07 -2.14 16.33
CA LYS A 58 8.34 -0.76 15.98
C LYS A 58 9.85 -0.54 15.92
N ARG A 59 10.47 -0.95 14.80
CA ARG A 59 11.92 -0.94 14.62
C ARG A 59 12.33 -0.57 13.21
N ASP A 60 13.51 0.01 13.07
CA ASP A 60 14.15 0.20 11.77
C ASP A 60 14.65 -1.16 11.25
N ILE A 61 14.23 -1.52 10.04
CA ILE A 61 14.61 -2.77 9.37
C ILE A 61 16.13 -2.91 9.21
N CYS A 62 16.85 -1.78 9.11
CA CYS A 62 18.31 -1.76 9.00
C CYS A 62 19.00 -2.28 10.27
N SER A 63 18.34 -2.19 11.42
CA SER A 63 18.88 -2.61 12.71
C SER A 63 18.49 -4.04 13.10
N ILE A 64 17.68 -4.73 12.30
CA ILE A 64 17.15 -6.06 12.64
C ILE A 64 18.05 -7.13 12.04
N HIS A 65 18.46 -8.07 12.87
CA HIS A 65 19.12 -9.29 12.42
C HIS A 65 18.09 -10.36 12.07
N SER A 66 18.28 -11.08 10.98
CA SER A 66 17.30 -12.08 10.52
C SER A 66 17.10 -13.23 11.53
N LEU A 67 18.09 -13.54 12.36
CA LEU A 67 17.94 -14.52 13.43
C LEU A 67 16.91 -14.09 14.49
N GLU A 68 16.81 -12.79 14.80
CA GLU A 68 15.79 -12.28 15.73
C GLU A 68 14.37 -12.58 15.19
N ILE A 69 14.19 -12.46 13.86
CA ILE A 69 12.92 -12.78 13.21
C ILE A 69 12.59 -14.26 13.32
N LEU A 70 13.59 -15.15 13.13
CA LEU A 70 13.41 -16.60 13.25
C LEU A 70 13.09 -17.01 14.69
N GLU A 71 13.77 -16.41 15.66
CA GLU A 71 13.52 -16.67 17.10
C GLU A 71 12.11 -16.24 17.50
N GLU A 72 11.66 -15.06 17.08
CA GLU A 72 10.32 -14.55 17.39
C GLU A 72 9.21 -15.37 16.72
N ALA A 73 9.38 -15.69 15.44
CA ALA A 73 8.37 -16.42 14.68
C ALA A 73 8.18 -17.86 15.18
N SER A 74 9.11 -18.42 15.96
CA SER A 74 9.09 -19.74 16.61
C SER A 74 8.94 -20.93 15.66
N ASP A 75 8.62 -20.71 14.41
CA ASP A 75 8.30 -21.69 13.38
C ASP A 75 8.84 -21.25 12.01
N GLU A 76 8.79 -22.18 11.05
CA GLU A 76 9.08 -21.89 9.64
C GLU A 76 8.15 -20.79 9.11
N ILE A 77 8.74 -19.73 8.57
CA ILE A 77 8.03 -18.64 7.89
C ILE A 77 7.80 -19.06 6.45
N ASP A 78 6.52 -19.23 6.09
CA ASP A 78 6.15 -19.65 4.75
C ASP A 78 6.22 -18.48 3.75
N VAL A 79 5.86 -17.26 4.20
CA VAL A 79 5.72 -16.10 3.32
C VAL A 79 6.39 -14.87 3.91
N VAL A 80 7.11 -14.13 3.06
CA VAL A 80 7.58 -12.78 3.37
C VAL A 80 6.87 -11.77 2.49
N LEU A 81 6.13 -10.85 3.12
CA LEU A 81 5.56 -9.67 2.49
C LEU A 81 6.48 -8.48 2.70
N ALA A 82 6.56 -7.58 1.73
CA ALA A 82 7.31 -6.34 1.91
C ALA A 82 6.72 -5.20 1.07
N SER A 83 6.67 -4.00 1.65
CA SER A 83 6.25 -2.77 0.96
C SER A 83 7.24 -1.63 1.24
N PRO A 84 8.50 -1.73 0.78
CA PRO A 84 9.52 -0.72 1.06
C PRO A 84 9.13 0.63 0.44
N PRO A 85 9.63 1.77 0.98
CA PRO A 85 9.31 3.10 0.51
C PRO A 85 9.45 3.28 -1.01
N CYS A 86 8.46 3.93 -1.61
CA CYS A 86 8.39 4.13 -3.06
C CYS A 86 8.84 5.52 -3.51
N GLU A 87 9.09 6.43 -2.58
CA GLU A 87 9.46 7.83 -2.84
C GLU A 87 10.67 7.98 -3.78
N PRO A 88 11.75 7.19 -3.65
CA PRO A 88 12.90 7.27 -4.54
C PRO A 88 12.56 6.94 -6.00
N PHE A 89 11.50 6.17 -6.23
CA PHE A 89 11.14 5.65 -7.56
C PHE A 89 9.96 6.38 -8.20
N THR A 90 9.11 7.04 -7.41
CA THR A 90 7.90 7.69 -7.94
C THR A 90 8.21 8.96 -8.72
N ALA A 91 7.57 9.11 -9.90
CA ALA A 91 7.68 10.32 -10.70
C ALA A 91 7.06 11.57 -10.03
N ALA A 92 6.20 11.38 -9.04
CA ALA A 92 5.61 12.46 -8.27
C ALA A 92 6.58 13.12 -7.27
N ASN A 93 7.75 12.50 -7.00
CA ASN A 93 8.77 13.04 -6.12
C ASN A 93 9.68 14.02 -6.91
N PRO A 94 9.61 15.32 -6.66
CA PRO A 94 10.46 16.30 -7.36
C PRO A 94 11.95 16.20 -7.00
N ARG A 95 12.28 15.50 -5.89
CA ARG A 95 13.65 15.26 -5.43
C ARG A 95 14.20 13.90 -5.86
N ARG A 96 13.44 13.15 -6.67
CA ARG A 96 13.85 11.86 -7.19
C ARG A 96 15.21 11.96 -7.89
N LYS A 97 16.13 11.10 -7.54
CA LYS A 97 17.43 10.99 -8.22
C LYS A 97 17.26 10.62 -9.69
N LYS A 98 18.20 11.03 -10.54
CA LYS A 98 18.05 10.92 -12.00
C LYS A 98 18.20 9.48 -12.49
N THR A 99 19.24 8.81 -12.04
CA THR A 99 19.56 7.45 -12.50
C THR A 99 18.99 6.38 -11.57
N PRO A 100 18.69 5.18 -12.06
CA PRO A 100 18.32 4.05 -11.22
C PRO A 100 19.41 3.71 -10.19
N PHE A 101 20.69 3.73 -10.60
CA PHE A 101 21.80 3.48 -9.69
C PHE A 101 21.78 4.41 -8.48
N GLU A 102 21.67 5.72 -8.68
CA GLU A 102 21.59 6.69 -7.58
C GLU A 102 20.36 6.43 -6.67
N ARG A 103 19.23 5.99 -7.25
CA ARG A 103 18.01 5.69 -6.48
C ARG A 103 18.18 4.48 -5.59
N PHE A 104 18.88 3.46 -6.03
CA PHE A 104 19.07 2.22 -5.28
C PHE A 104 20.23 2.29 -4.29
N TYR A 105 21.34 2.94 -4.64
CA TYR A 105 22.57 2.88 -3.86
C TYR A 105 22.91 4.17 -3.11
N GLU A 106 22.41 5.32 -3.56
CA GLU A 106 22.71 6.61 -2.92
C GLU A 106 21.51 7.21 -2.17
N ASP A 107 20.31 6.71 -2.41
CA ASP A 107 19.13 7.11 -1.66
C ASP A 107 18.90 6.13 -0.51
N PRO A 108 18.93 6.57 0.76
CA PRO A 108 18.76 5.67 1.91
C PRO A 108 17.45 4.90 1.89
N GLN A 109 16.35 5.51 1.40
CA GLN A 109 15.07 4.82 1.29
C GLN A 109 15.06 3.82 0.10
N GLY A 110 15.78 4.14 -0.98
CA GLY A 110 15.91 3.24 -2.12
C GLY A 110 16.72 1.98 -1.79
N ALA A 111 17.73 2.13 -0.93
CA ALA A 111 18.56 1.03 -0.46
C ALA A 111 17.81 0.03 0.44
N LEU A 112 16.64 0.39 0.97
CA LEU A 112 15.86 -0.49 1.85
C LEU A 112 15.41 -1.79 1.18
N ILE A 113 15.34 -1.83 -0.15
CA ILE A 113 15.05 -3.07 -0.88
C ILE A 113 16.13 -4.14 -0.69
N PHE A 114 17.38 -3.74 -0.44
CA PHE A 114 18.47 -4.65 -0.16
C PHE A 114 18.37 -5.31 1.23
N HIS A 115 17.72 -4.63 2.18
CA HIS A 115 17.36 -5.25 3.47
C HIS A 115 16.24 -6.27 3.29
N VAL A 116 15.29 -6.02 2.37
CA VAL A 116 14.28 -7.04 2.00
C VAL A 116 14.97 -8.26 1.39
N SER A 117 15.86 -8.07 0.40
CA SER A 117 16.56 -9.20 -0.22
C SER A 117 17.39 -9.99 0.79
N ARG A 118 18.11 -9.33 1.70
CA ARG A 118 18.85 -9.96 2.78
C ARG A 118 17.94 -10.85 3.64
N ILE A 119 16.84 -10.30 4.15
CA ILE A 119 15.91 -11.04 5.01
C ILE A 119 15.28 -12.21 4.23
N VAL A 120 14.87 -12.03 2.98
CA VAL A 120 14.35 -13.10 2.14
C VAL A 120 15.40 -14.21 1.92
N GLY A 121 16.67 -13.84 1.69
CA GLY A 121 17.76 -14.80 1.55
C GLY A 121 18.00 -15.61 2.83
N ASP A 122 18.06 -14.94 3.97
CA ASP A 122 18.32 -15.57 5.26
C ASP A 122 17.16 -16.49 5.72
N LEU A 123 15.91 -16.07 5.51
CA LEU A 123 14.72 -16.83 5.90
C LEU A 123 14.34 -17.93 4.90
N SER A 124 14.76 -17.79 3.65
CA SER A 124 14.43 -18.74 2.55
C SER A 124 12.96 -19.15 2.49
N PRO A 125 12.00 -18.21 2.48
CA PRO A 125 10.57 -18.53 2.52
C PRO A 125 10.12 -19.29 1.28
N LYS A 126 9.02 -20.05 1.39
CA LYS A 126 8.38 -20.71 0.23
C LYS A 126 7.92 -19.69 -0.81
N PHE A 127 7.42 -18.56 -0.33
CA PHE A 127 6.94 -17.46 -1.17
C PHE A 127 7.37 -16.12 -0.59
N PHE A 128 7.79 -15.22 -1.46
CA PHE A 128 7.90 -13.81 -1.10
C PHE A 128 7.20 -12.94 -2.14
N VAL A 129 6.72 -11.79 -1.69
CA VAL A 129 6.15 -10.78 -2.58
C VAL A 129 6.47 -9.38 -2.06
N ILE A 130 6.98 -8.55 -2.96
CA ILE A 130 7.36 -7.16 -2.69
C ILE A 130 6.45 -6.24 -3.51
N GLU A 131 5.69 -5.37 -2.85
CA GLU A 131 4.87 -4.35 -3.53
C GLU A 131 5.67 -3.08 -3.70
N ASN A 132 5.53 -2.44 -4.87
CA ASN A 132 6.07 -1.11 -5.10
C ASN A 132 5.37 -0.43 -6.30
N VAL A 133 5.84 0.78 -6.65
CA VAL A 133 5.39 1.49 -7.84
C VAL A 133 6.06 0.94 -9.11
N VAL A 134 5.33 1.01 -10.22
CA VAL A 134 5.80 0.51 -11.53
C VAL A 134 7.18 1.05 -11.93
N PRO A 135 7.52 2.35 -11.74
CA PRO A 135 8.82 2.88 -12.13
C PRO A 135 10.04 2.35 -11.34
N LEU A 136 9.84 1.56 -10.29
CA LEU A 136 10.94 0.84 -9.63
C LEU A 136 11.59 -0.16 -10.59
N ALA A 137 10.79 -0.79 -11.44
CA ALA A 137 11.26 -1.75 -12.44
C ALA A 137 11.39 -1.11 -13.84
N ASP A 138 11.90 0.15 -13.94
CA ASP A 138 12.46 0.62 -15.19
C ASP A 138 13.62 -0.30 -15.61
N SER A 139 14.13 -0.18 -16.86
CA SER A 139 15.05 -1.17 -17.44
C SER A 139 16.21 -1.55 -16.52
N ASP A 140 16.89 -0.56 -15.98
CA ASP A 140 18.09 -0.77 -15.15
C ASP A 140 17.71 -1.20 -13.73
N GLY A 141 16.59 -0.65 -13.17
CA GLY A 141 16.07 -1.05 -11.86
C GLY A 141 15.70 -2.53 -11.82
N ARG A 142 15.15 -3.05 -12.90
CA ARG A 142 14.85 -4.48 -13.04
C ARG A 142 16.10 -5.34 -12.97
N GLU A 143 17.17 -4.95 -13.67
CA GLU A 143 18.42 -5.71 -13.68
C GLU A 143 19.13 -5.65 -12.31
N ILE A 144 19.13 -4.50 -11.65
CA ILE A 144 19.65 -4.37 -10.28
C ILE A 144 18.95 -5.35 -9.34
N ILE A 145 17.61 -5.37 -9.36
CA ILE A 145 16.82 -6.26 -8.49
C ILE A 145 17.08 -7.74 -8.82
N LYS A 146 17.10 -8.11 -10.10
CA LYS A 146 17.42 -9.50 -10.51
C LYS A 146 18.77 -9.93 -9.99
N GLU A 147 19.78 -9.07 -10.09
CA GLU A 147 21.14 -9.38 -9.64
C GLU A 147 21.17 -9.59 -8.11
N GLU A 148 20.51 -8.73 -7.34
CA GLU A 148 20.45 -8.86 -5.89
C GLU A 148 19.75 -10.17 -5.46
N PHE A 149 18.62 -10.53 -6.08
CA PHE A 149 17.94 -11.77 -5.77
C PHE A 149 18.71 -13.01 -6.25
N ARG A 150 19.46 -12.91 -7.35
CA ARG A 150 20.34 -13.99 -7.79
C ARG A 150 21.46 -14.28 -6.78
N ARG A 151 22.03 -13.24 -6.16
CA ARG A 151 23.07 -13.38 -5.12
C ARG A 151 22.62 -14.17 -3.90
N ILE A 152 21.34 -14.11 -3.59
CA ILE A 152 20.71 -14.84 -2.48
C ILE A 152 20.07 -16.16 -2.92
N GLY A 153 20.34 -16.64 -4.15
CA GLY A 153 19.90 -17.95 -4.63
C GLY A 153 18.61 -17.97 -5.46
N TYR A 154 17.91 -16.84 -5.63
CA TYR A 154 16.73 -16.79 -6.49
C TYR A 154 17.08 -16.47 -7.94
N ASN A 155 17.36 -17.51 -8.73
CA ASN A 155 17.73 -17.37 -10.14
C ASN A 155 16.59 -16.85 -11.03
N LYS A 156 15.34 -16.97 -10.58
CA LYS A 156 14.16 -16.51 -11.30
C LYS A 156 13.22 -15.78 -10.36
N ILE A 157 12.95 -14.52 -10.70
CA ILE A 157 11.93 -13.70 -10.05
C ILE A 157 11.00 -13.12 -11.11
N HIS A 158 9.77 -12.83 -10.71
CA HIS A 158 8.72 -12.34 -11.59
C HIS A 158 8.37 -10.91 -11.25
N PHE A 159 8.23 -10.07 -12.28
CA PHE A 159 7.76 -8.69 -12.18
C PHE A 159 6.32 -8.64 -12.66
N ASN A 160 5.38 -8.66 -11.74
CA ASN A 160 3.95 -8.71 -12.02
C ASN A 160 3.38 -7.29 -11.99
N PHE A 161 2.97 -6.76 -13.14
CA PHE A 161 2.37 -5.42 -13.26
C PHE A 161 0.86 -5.53 -13.14
N ILE A 162 0.30 -5.01 -12.06
CA ILE A 162 -1.12 -5.16 -11.73
C ILE A 162 -1.82 -3.81 -11.77
N SER A 163 -2.88 -3.73 -12.57
CA SER A 163 -3.84 -2.63 -12.59
C SER A 163 -5.00 -3.01 -11.66
N CYS A 164 -5.00 -2.49 -10.43
CA CYS A 164 -5.87 -2.95 -9.34
C CYS A 164 -7.37 -2.82 -9.69
N GLU A 165 -7.75 -1.89 -10.56
CA GLU A 165 -9.14 -1.74 -11.02
C GLU A 165 -9.66 -2.96 -11.79
N LYS A 166 -8.78 -3.79 -12.35
CA LYS A 166 -9.15 -5.06 -12.99
C LYS A 166 -9.52 -6.15 -11.97
N TYR A 167 -9.26 -5.90 -10.69
CA TYR A 167 -9.44 -6.83 -9.59
C TYR A 167 -10.39 -6.29 -8.51
N GLY A 168 -11.28 -5.37 -8.91
CA GLY A 168 -12.34 -4.85 -8.06
C GLY A 168 -11.98 -3.64 -7.21
N CYS A 169 -10.78 -3.06 -7.37
CA CYS A 169 -10.44 -1.78 -6.75
C CYS A 169 -11.22 -0.64 -7.44
N PRO A 170 -11.94 0.22 -6.71
CA PRO A 170 -12.73 1.32 -7.28
C PRO A 170 -11.91 2.56 -7.67
N SER A 171 -10.57 2.44 -7.69
CA SER A 171 -9.67 3.51 -8.09
C SER A 171 -8.59 3.02 -9.05
N TYR A 172 -8.12 3.92 -9.90
CA TYR A 172 -6.95 3.65 -10.75
C TYR A 172 -5.72 3.50 -9.87
N ARG A 173 -5.12 2.31 -9.87
CA ARG A 173 -3.92 2.01 -9.09
C ARG A 173 -3.07 0.96 -9.79
N ASN A 174 -1.98 1.37 -10.41
CA ASN A 174 -1.01 0.46 -10.99
C ASN A 174 0.10 0.17 -9.99
N ARG A 175 0.39 -1.12 -9.79
CA ARG A 175 1.43 -1.58 -8.88
C ARG A 175 2.28 -2.66 -9.52
N LEU A 176 3.51 -2.71 -9.04
CA LEU A 176 4.44 -3.78 -9.31
C LEU A 176 4.47 -4.72 -8.11
N PHE A 177 4.37 -6.02 -8.37
CA PHE A 177 4.62 -7.06 -7.38
C PHE A 177 5.79 -7.91 -7.87
N ILE A 178 6.87 -7.97 -7.08
CA ILE A 178 8.05 -8.79 -7.36
C ILE A 178 7.96 -10.02 -6.49
N SER A 179 8.09 -11.22 -7.08
CA SER A 179 7.90 -12.48 -6.36
C SER A 179 8.68 -13.62 -7.01
N ASN A 180 8.93 -14.70 -6.25
CA ASN A 180 9.55 -15.93 -6.78
C ASN A 180 8.57 -16.80 -7.58
N VAL A 181 7.26 -16.47 -7.57
CA VAL A 181 6.21 -17.17 -8.32
C VAL A 181 5.48 -16.17 -9.22
N HIS A 182 5.10 -16.58 -10.43
CA HIS A 182 4.24 -15.77 -11.28
C HIS A 182 2.83 -15.67 -10.67
N LEU A 183 2.28 -14.45 -10.63
CA LEU A 183 0.96 -14.21 -10.04
C LEU A 183 -0.12 -14.27 -11.14
N ASP A 184 -0.83 -15.39 -11.20
CA ASP A 184 -2.01 -15.54 -12.06
C ASP A 184 -3.25 -15.08 -11.29
N VAL A 185 -3.58 -13.79 -11.43
CA VAL A 185 -4.71 -13.20 -10.72
C VAL A 185 -5.94 -13.17 -11.62
N VAL A 186 -7.05 -13.72 -11.14
CA VAL A 186 -8.31 -13.75 -11.89
C VAL A 186 -8.98 -12.37 -11.85
N PRO A 187 -9.26 -11.75 -13.02
CA PRO A 187 -9.94 -10.47 -13.06
C PRO A 187 -11.31 -10.50 -12.41
N GLN A 188 -11.68 -9.41 -11.75
CA GLN A 188 -12.98 -9.20 -11.14
C GLN A 188 -13.73 -8.05 -11.81
N LYS A 189 -15.05 -7.98 -11.55
CA LYS A 189 -15.86 -6.84 -12.02
C LYS A 189 -15.28 -5.53 -11.46
N LYS A 190 -15.06 -4.55 -12.35
CA LYS A 190 -14.69 -3.19 -11.93
C LYS A 190 -15.79 -2.59 -11.08
N LYS A 191 -15.42 -1.97 -9.97
CA LYS A 191 -16.34 -1.25 -9.08
C LYS A 191 -16.21 0.25 -9.31
N LYS A 192 -17.33 0.94 -9.41
CA LYS A 192 -17.39 2.40 -9.52
C LYS A 192 -17.40 3.05 -8.13
N VAL A 193 -17.16 4.36 -8.10
CA VAL A 193 -17.22 5.17 -6.87
C VAL A 193 -18.56 5.01 -6.15
N GLU A 194 -19.69 5.01 -6.89
CA GLU A 194 -21.03 4.84 -6.31
C GLU A 194 -21.19 3.52 -5.54
N GLU A 195 -20.60 2.44 -6.03
CA GLU A 195 -20.73 1.10 -5.43
C GLU A 195 -20.01 0.96 -4.07
N VAL A 196 -19.18 1.93 -3.71
CA VAL A 196 -18.37 1.86 -2.47
C VAL A 196 -18.50 3.08 -1.56
N LEU A 197 -19.15 4.15 -2.02
CA LEU A 197 -19.31 5.35 -1.21
C LEU A 197 -20.78 5.64 -0.85
N LEU A 198 -21.73 5.33 -1.74
CA LEU A 198 -23.10 5.82 -1.56
C LEU A 198 -23.93 5.00 -0.54
N ASP A 199 -23.39 3.90 -0.04
CA ASP A 199 -23.95 3.17 1.11
C ASP A 199 -23.58 3.80 2.47
N LEU A 200 -22.58 4.69 2.49
CA LEU A 200 -22.20 5.40 3.69
C LEU A 200 -23.12 6.60 3.94
N PRO A 201 -23.59 6.83 5.18
CA PRO A 201 -24.33 8.04 5.52
C PRO A 201 -23.44 9.28 5.36
N SER A 202 -24.04 10.45 5.21
CA SER A 202 -23.23 11.68 5.22
C SER A 202 -22.54 11.86 6.57
N PRO A 203 -21.22 12.11 6.62
CA PRO A 203 -20.49 12.35 7.86
C PRO A 203 -20.85 13.69 8.52
N SER A 204 -21.76 14.46 7.94
CA SER A 204 -22.33 15.67 8.54
C SER A 204 -23.37 15.34 9.63
N TYR A 205 -23.85 14.10 9.69
CA TYR A 205 -24.76 13.62 10.72
C TYR A 205 -24.03 12.68 11.70
N PRO A 206 -24.48 12.59 12.96
CA PRO A 206 -23.91 11.64 13.92
C PRO A 206 -23.96 10.21 13.38
N ASN A 207 -22.84 9.51 13.49
CA ASN A 207 -22.73 8.10 13.10
C ASN A 207 -21.61 7.44 13.93
N ASN A 208 -21.63 6.10 14.02
CA ASN A 208 -20.66 5.31 14.75
C ASN A 208 -19.62 4.63 13.85
N ILE A 209 -19.51 5.07 12.59
CA ILE A 209 -18.55 4.48 11.64
C ILE A 209 -17.14 5.03 11.96
N PRO A 210 -16.16 4.18 12.23
CA PRO A 210 -14.80 4.61 12.53
C PRO A 210 -14.19 5.45 11.39
N ASN A 211 -13.58 6.58 11.76
CA ASN A 211 -12.91 7.50 10.82
C ASN A 211 -13.85 8.13 9.76
N HIS A 212 -15.18 8.12 10.04
CA HIS A 212 -16.18 8.70 9.16
C HIS A 212 -16.79 9.98 9.75
N PHE A 213 -15.99 11.01 9.82
CA PHE A 213 -16.38 12.35 10.29
C PHE A 213 -16.13 13.40 9.21
N ARG A 214 -16.83 14.51 9.31
CA ARG A 214 -16.70 15.62 8.36
C ARG A 214 -15.32 16.27 8.48
N ILE A 215 -14.60 16.33 7.36
CA ILE A 215 -13.34 17.06 7.21
C ILE A 215 -13.66 18.43 6.61
N PRO A 216 -13.24 19.54 7.22
CA PRO A 216 -13.41 20.86 6.64
C PRO A 216 -12.43 21.08 5.47
N PHE A 217 -12.82 21.94 4.53
CA PHE A 217 -11.85 22.42 3.55
C PHE A 217 -10.77 23.25 4.27
N PRO A 218 -9.49 23.16 3.82
CA PRO A 218 -8.45 24.06 4.30
C PRO A 218 -8.82 25.53 4.03
N LYS A 219 -8.47 26.44 4.94
CA LYS A 219 -8.77 27.89 4.83
C LYS A 219 -8.30 28.53 3.50
N GLN A 220 -7.29 27.94 2.86
CA GLN A 220 -6.76 28.39 1.57
C GLN A 220 -7.62 28.02 0.37
N VAL A 221 -8.56 27.09 0.53
CA VAL A 221 -9.47 26.68 -0.55
C VAL A 221 -10.56 27.73 -0.70
N LYS A 222 -10.45 28.53 -1.75
CA LYS A 222 -11.52 29.45 -2.15
C LYS A 222 -12.67 28.67 -2.74
N ASN A 223 -13.90 29.08 -2.45
CA ASN A 223 -15.14 28.54 -2.98
C ASN A 223 -15.56 27.14 -2.51
N GLU A 224 -14.90 26.55 -1.51
CA GLU A 224 -15.32 25.29 -0.86
C GLU A 224 -15.82 24.19 -1.83
N GLY A 225 -15.24 24.09 -3.01
CA GLY A 225 -15.64 23.12 -4.02
C GLY A 225 -16.95 23.42 -4.75
N ILE A 226 -17.56 24.58 -4.53
CA ILE A 226 -18.80 25.01 -5.21
C ILE A 226 -18.51 25.23 -6.69
N GLY A 227 -19.34 24.63 -7.56
CA GLY A 227 -19.26 24.78 -9.01
C GLY A 227 -18.24 23.87 -9.71
N ILE A 228 -17.49 23.03 -8.98
CA ILE A 228 -16.60 22.07 -9.62
C ILE A 228 -17.41 20.97 -10.31
N ARG A 229 -17.14 20.74 -11.59
CA ARG A 229 -17.76 19.64 -12.34
C ARG A 229 -17.21 18.29 -11.88
N LYS A 230 -18.05 17.25 -11.89
CA LYS A 230 -17.64 15.89 -11.59
C LYS A 230 -16.54 15.44 -12.58
N GLY A 231 -15.52 14.76 -12.06
CA GLY A 231 -14.35 14.36 -12.86
C GLY A 231 -13.33 15.47 -13.13
N HIS A 232 -13.60 16.71 -12.72
CA HIS A 232 -12.70 17.85 -12.95
C HIS A 232 -12.03 18.34 -11.67
N ALA A 233 -10.84 18.93 -11.83
CA ALA A 233 -10.07 19.55 -10.76
C ALA A 233 -10.00 21.06 -11.00
N ASP A 234 -10.76 21.84 -10.22
CA ASP A 234 -10.91 23.29 -10.47
C ASP A 234 -10.49 24.19 -9.29
N VAL A 235 -10.08 23.62 -8.16
CA VAL A 235 -9.68 24.40 -7.01
C VAL A 235 -8.19 24.64 -7.00
N TYR A 236 -7.81 25.91 -6.93
CA TYR A 236 -6.42 26.34 -6.94
C TYR A 236 -5.84 26.40 -5.53
N PHE A 237 -4.69 25.79 -5.36
CA PHE A 237 -3.81 26.03 -4.22
C PHE A 237 -2.66 26.93 -4.69
N LYS A 238 -2.48 28.09 -4.06
CA LYS A 238 -1.26 28.89 -4.26
C LYS A 238 -0.12 28.22 -3.52
N GLY A 239 0.71 27.48 -4.23
CA GLY A 239 2.06 27.18 -3.80
C GLY A 239 2.96 28.41 -3.97
N SER A 240 4.17 28.38 -3.41
CA SER A 240 5.11 29.51 -3.40
C SER A 240 5.51 30.04 -4.80
N SER A 241 5.19 29.32 -5.89
CA SER A 241 5.56 29.73 -7.26
C SER A 241 4.59 29.30 -8.37
N ARG A 242 3.56 28.50 -8.10
CA ARG A 242 2.59 28.04 -9.13
C ARG A 242 1.21 27.78 -8.53
N GLU A 243 0.16 28.13 -9.28
CA GLU A 243 -1.19 27.70 -8.97
C GLU A 243 -1.35 26.23 -9.39
N ASN A 244 -1.58 25.34 -8.42
CA ASN A 244 -1.82 23.93 -8.70
C ASN A 244 -3.29 23.60 -8.52
N ARG A 245 -3.90 22.97 -9.50
CA ARG A 245 -5.25 22.38 -9.40
C ARG A 245 -5.14 21.12 -8.55
N ASN A 246 -5.65 21.18 -7.33
CA ASN A 246 -5.36 20.13 -6.36
C ASN A 246 -6.57 19.35 -5.88
N TRP A 247 -7.79 19.89 -6.07
CA TRP A 247 -9.03 19.28 -5.60
C TRP A 247 -9.83 18.73 -6.76
N THR A 248 -10.12 17.43 -6.73
CA THR A 248 -10.90 16.76 -7.77
C THR A 248 -12.25 16.34 -7.20
N LYS A 249 -13.35 16.82 -7.78
CA LYS A 249 -14.69 16.30 -7.49
C LYS A 249 -14.83 14.95 -8.20
N LEU A 250 -15.09 13.91 -7.43
CA LEU A 250 -15.27 12.57 -7.99
C LEU A 250 -16.52 12.50 -8.86
N ASN A 251 -16.52 11.59 -9.83
CA ASN A 251 -17.69 11.16 -10.55
C ASN A 251 -18.13 9.79 -10.01
N GLU A 252 -19.35 9.71 -9.52
CA GLU A 252 -19.90 8.48 -8.92
C GLU A 252 -19.95 7.31 -9.92
N LYS A 253 -20.07 7.59 -11.21
CA LYS A 253 -20.16 6.60 -12.30
C LYS A 253 -18.82 6.15 -12.88
N GLU A 254 -17.73 6.66 -12.34
CA GLU A 254 -16.36 6.38 -12.81
C GLU A 254 -15.52 5.76 -11.70
N LEU A 255 -14.28 5.40 -12.05
CA LEU A 255 -13.24 5.03 -11.09
C LEU A 255 -12.66 6.30 -10.46
N ALA A 256 -12.31 6.24 -9.19
CA ALA A 256 -11.56 7.32 -8.57
C ALA A 256 -10.12 7.39 -9.13
N PRO A 257 -9.50 8.57 -9.21
CA PRO A 257 -8.07 8.68 -9.44
C PRO A 257 -7.29 7.99 -8.32
N THR A 258 -5.99 7.74 -8.54
CA THR A 258 -5.13 7.11 -7.52
C THR A 258 -5.18 7.85 -6.18
N ILE A 259 -5.54 7.14 -5.13
CA ILE A 259 -5.51 7.67 -3.76
C ILE A 259 -4.06 7.69 -3.27
N MET A 260 -3.62 8.85 -2.82
CA MET A 260 -2.28 9.10 -2.26
C MET A 260 -2.42 9.73 -0.87
N GLY A 261 -1.37 9.69 -0.06
CA GLY A 261 -1.40 10.22 1.32
C GLY A 261 -1.81 11.70 1.45
N LYS A 262 -1.74 12.48 0.38
CA LYS A 262 -2.21 13.88 0.31
C LYS A 262 -3.33 14.06 -0.70
N SER A 263 -4.15 13.03 -0.90
CA SER A 263 -5.28 13.09 -1.84
C SER A 263 -6.30 14.15 -1.43
N ARG A 264 -6.78 14.88 -2.42
CA ARG A 264 -7.67 16.02 -2.24
C ARG A 264 -8.91 15.80 -3.10
N PHE A 265 -9.76 14.90 -2.64
CA PHE A 265 -10.99 14.55 -3.32
C PHE A 265 -12.20 15.18 -2.65
N ILE A 266 -13.12 15.64 -3.49
CA ILE A 266 -14.43 16.14 -3.10
C ILE A 266 -15.44 15.04 -3.37
N HIS A 267 -16.37 14.84 -2.46
CA HIS A 267 -17.46 13.87 -2.59
C HIS A 267 -18.29 14.14 -3.87
N PRO A 268 -18.71 13.10 -4.60
CA PRO A 268 -19.39 13.29 -5.89
C PRO A 268 -20.73 14.03 -5.80
N LEU A 269 -21.45 13.86 -4.68
CA LEU A 269 -22.79 14.44 -4.48
C LEU A 269 -22.81 15.59 -3.46
N GLU A 270 -21.82 15.69 -2.58
CA GLU A 270 -21.73 16.72 -1.54
C GLU A 270 -20.53 17.63 -1.75
N ASN A 271 -20.66 18.90 -1.36
CA ASN A 271 -19.52 19.85 -1.42
C ASN A 271 -18.69 19.77 -0.13
N ARG A 272 -17.94 18.69 0.02
CA ARG A 272 -17.03 18.45 1.13
C ARG A 272 -15.87 17.54 0.70
N PRO A 273 -14.74 17.60 1.39
CA PRO A 273 -13.71 16.58 1.27
C PRO A 273 -14.25 15.20 1.63
N LEU A 274 -13.64 14.16 1.07
CA LEU A 274 -13.89 12.81 1.52
C LEU A 274 -13.41 12.62 2.96
N SER A 275 -14.16 11.88 3.76
CA SER A 275 -13.69 11.38 5.05
C SER A 275 -12.56 10.36 4.87
N VAL A 276 -11.85 10.05 5.96
CA VAL A 276 -10.80 9.02 5.93
C VAL A 276 -11.39 7.66 5.59
N ARG A 277 -12.58 7.34 6.11
CA ARG A 277 -13.32 6.09 5.79
C ARG A 277 -13.66 5.99 4.30
N GLU A 278 -14.14 7.07 3.69
CA GLU A 278 -14.44 7.09 2.27
C GLU A 278 -13.19 6.88 1.40
N GLN A 279 -12.07 7.49 1.77
CA GLN A 279 -10.80 7.26 1.09
C GLN A 279 -10.32 5.81 1.25
N ALA A 280 -10.47 5.22 2.44
CA ALA A 280 -10.14 3.82 2.70
C ALA A 280 -11.01 2.88 1.83
N ARG A 281 -12.31 3.13 1.71
CA ARG A 281 -13.23 2.37 0.84
C ARG A 281 -12.82 2.42 -0.63
N LEU A 282 -12.35 3.58 -1.11
CA LEU A 282 -11.79 3.72 -2.47
C LEU A 282 -10.47 2.97 -2.68
N MET A 283 -9.82 2.56 -1.61
CA MET A 283 -8.63 1.68 -1.63
C MET A 283 -8.98 0.22 -1.31
N SER A 284 -10.27 -0.13 -1.28
CA SER A 284 -10.80 -1.47 -0.98
C SER A 284 -10.61 -1.94 0.47
N PHE A 285 -10.36 -1.04 1.42
CA PHE A 285 -10.49 -1.37 2.84
C PHE A 285 -11.96 -1.54 3.22
N PRO A 286 -12.27 -2.45 4.16
CA PRO A 286 -13.64 -2.72 4.60
C PRO A 286 -14.30 -1.53 5.31
#